data_1f67ff9a8b220a1ec64f22d78148c192
#
_entry.id   1f67ff9a8b220a1ec64f22d78148c192
#
_cell.length_a   1.000
_cell.length_b   1.000
_cell.length_c   1.000
_cell.angle_alpha   90.00
_cell.angle_beta   90.00
_cell.angle_gamma   90.00
#
_symmetry.space_group_name_H-M   'P 1'
#
loop_
_entity.id
_entity.type
_entity.pdbx_description
1 polymer ?
#
loop_
_entity_poly.entity_id
_entity_poly.type
_entity_poly.pdbx_seq_one_letter_code
_entity_poly.pdbx_strand_id
1 'polypeptide(L)'
;SKNTSRCIIKWKIADKKNIILIFDECTSGFRKTFGGLHKHYKVKPDMAMFGKALGNGYAITAVIGKRSIMENASTNFISSTMWTERIGTSAAIECLNVMENMKSWQKISQTGIWLKEQWKKLAKLHKLKIEIQGLDAIPNFIFKSQNHNSYKTLITQELLKKNLLATNKIFISVLHNKKNLQNYLNEMDKVF
;
A
#
# COMPACT_ATOMS: atom_id res chain seq x y z
N SER A 1 -16.11 7.64 0.62
CA SER A 1 -15.18 8.24 -0.36
C SER A 1 -15.55 7.82 -1.78
N LYS A 2 -15.16 8.60 -2.81
CA LYS A 2 -15.41 8.25 -4.24
C LYS A 2 -14.90 6.85 -4.60
N ASN A 3 -13.80 6.41 -4.01
CA ASN A 3 -13.23 5.08 -4.26
C ASN A 3 -14.08 3.95 -3.66
N THR A 4 -14.65 4.15 -2.48
CA THR A 4 -15.56 3.18 -1.84
C THR A 4 -16.77 2.93 -2.72
N SER A 5 -17.42 4.00 -3.19
CA SER A 5 -18.59 3.91 -4.06
C SER A 5 -18.27 3.17 -5.38
N ARG A 6 -17.13 3.45 -6.00
CA ARG A 6 -16.68 2.77 -7.22
C ARG A 6 -16.45 1.27 -7.01
N CYS A 7 -15.80 0.86 -5.92
CA CYS A 7 -15.58 -0.56 -5.61
C CYS A 7 -16.90 -1.30 -5.39
N ILE A 8 -17.84 -0.69 -4.67
CA ILE A 8 -19.16 -1.29 -4.41
C ILE A 8 -19.97 -1.43 -5.72
N ILE A 9 -19.94 -0.41 -6.59
CA ILE A 9 -20.63 -0.46 -7.88
C ILE A 9 -20.07 -1.57 -8.76
N LYS A 10 -18.75 -1.67 -8.90
CA LYS A 10 -18.09 -2.73 -9.67
C LYS A 10 -18.44 -4.12 -9.15
N TRP A 11 -18.43 -4.31 -7.84
CA TRP A 11 -18.82 -5.56 -7.22
C TRP A 11 -20.27 -5.93 -7.55
N LYS A 12 -21.22 -5.01 -7.38
CA LYS A 12 -22.64 -5.27 -7.71
C LYS A 12 -22.85 -5.61 -9.20
N ILE A 13 -22.10 -5.00 -10.10
CA ILE A 13 -22.15 -5.30 -11.54
C ILE A 13 -21.58 -6.69 -11.81
N ALA A 14 -20.43 -7.03 -11.21
CA ALA A 14 -19.80 -8.33 -11.36
C ALA A 14 -20.75 -9.45 -10.86
N ASP A 15 -21.29 -9.27 -9.67
CA ASP A 15 -22.24 -10.20 -9.06
C ASP A 15 -23.49 -10.41 -9.93
N LYS A 16 -24.13 -9.31 -10.36
CA LYS A 16 -25.32 -9.37 -11.23
C LYS A 16 -25.07 -10.04 -12.58
N LYS A 17 -23.84 -9.96 -13.09
CA LYS A 17 -23.47 -10.46 -14.43
C LYS A 17 -22.66 -11.77 -14.37
N ASN A 18 -22.54 -12.40 -13.20
CA ASN A 18 -21.73 -13.61 -12.99
C ASN A 18 -20.28 -13.46 -13.49
N ILE A 19 -19.69 -12.28 -13.31
CA ILE A 19 -18.30 -11.99 -13.65
C ILE A 19 -17.43 -12.25 -12.42
N ILE A 20 -16.37 -13.04 -12.57
CA ILE A 20 -15.40 -13.30 -11.50
C ILE A 20 -14.68 -11.99 -11.15
N LEU A 21 -14.82 -11.58 -9.89
CA LEU A 21 -14.19 -10.36 -9.36
C LEU A 21 -12.92 -10.72 -8.60
N ILE A 22 -11.78 -10.28 -9.12
CA ILE A 22 -10.46 -10.49 -8.52
C ILE A 22 -9.96 -9.16 -7.92
N PHE A 23 -9.55 -9.21 -6.66
CA PHE A 23 -8.86 -8.09 -6.02
C PHE A 23 -7.36 -8.34 -5.97
N ASP A 24 -6.58 -7.52 -6.68
CA ASP A 24 -5.14 -7.48 -6.51
C ASP A 24 -4.81 -6.68 -5.25
N GLU A 25 -4.52 -7.41 -4.18
CA GLU A 25 -4.14 -6.88 -2.87
C GLU A 25 -2.61 -6.93 -2.64
N CYS A 26 -1.82 -7.21 -3.68
CA CYS A 26 -0.37 -7.32 -3.53
C CYS A 26 0.28 -6.07 -2.92
N THR A 27 -0.28 -4.89 -3.20
CA THR A 27 0.23 -3.63 -2.64
C THR A 27 -0.62 -3.11 -1.48
N SER A 28 -1.93 -3.33 -1.51
CA SER A 28 -2.90 -2.82 -0.52
C SER A 28 -3.10 -3.75 0.67
N GLY A 29 -2.81 -5.04 0.53
CA GLY A 29 -2.94 -6.03 1.59
C GLY A 29 -2.14 -5.65 2.83
N PHE A 30 -2.72 -5.86 4.00
CA PHE A 30 -2.16 -5.60 5.33
C PHE A 30 -1.82 -4.12 5.63
N ARG A 31 -2.32 -3.19 4.79
CA ARG A 31 -2.03 -1.75 4.92
C ARG A 31 -3.12 -0.96 5.64
N LYS A 32 -4.39 -1.34 5.48
CA LYS A 32 -5.53 -0.65 6.08
C LYS A 32 -6.31 -1.57 7.04
N THR A 33 -6.26 -2.86 6.79
CA THR A 33 -6.89 -3.91 7.59
C THR A 33 -5.91 -5.06 7.77
N PHE A 34 -6.14 -5.92 8.73
CA PHE A 34 -5.49 -7.22 8.78
C PHE A 34 -6.12 -8.11 7.68
N GLY A 35 -5.47 -8.14 6.53
CA GLY A 35 -5.95 -8.76 5.27
C GLY A 35 -6.08 -7.73 4.15
N GLY A 36 -7.05 -7.93 3.25
CA GLY A 36 -7.24 -7.11 2.08
C GLY A 36 -8.05 -5.83 2.31
N LEU A 37 -7.84 -4.86 1.44
CA LEU A 37 -8.59 -3.60 1.43
C LEU A 37 -10.09 -3.80 1.14
N HIS A 38 -10.45 -4.91 0.45
CA HIS A 38 -11.84 -5.31 0.23
C HIS A 38 -12.63 -5.42 1.55
N LYS A 39 -11.99 -5.81 2.66
CA LYS A 39 -12.61 -5.85 3.99
C LYS A 39 -13.04 -4.46 4.46
N HIS A 40 -12.22 -3.44 4.19
CA HIS A 40 -12.56 -2.05 4.51
C HIS A 40 -13.77 -1.56 3.70
N TYR A 41 -13.89 -1.98 2.45
CA TYR A 41 -15.02 -1.62 1.58
C TYR A 41 -16.25 -2.49 1.80
N LYS A 42 -16.16 -3.53 2.64
CA LYS A 42 -17.22 -4.54 2.86
C LYS A 42 -17.64 -5.20 1.54
N VAL A 43 -16.70 -5.42 0.64
CA VAL A 43 -16.87 -6.13 -0.63
C VAL A 43 -16.35 -7.54 -0.46
N LYS A 44 -17.06 -8.52 -1.00
CA LYS A 44 -16.64 -9.93 -1.05
C LYS A 44 -16.20 -10.26 -2.47
N PRO A 45 -14.91 -10.19 -2.81
CA PRO A 45 -14.42 -10.63 -4.10
C PRO A 45 -14.51 -12.16 -4.23
N ASP A 46 -14.44 -12.63 -5.46
CA ASP A 46 -14.36 -14.06 -5.74
C ASP A 46 -12.97 -14.60 -5.48
N MET A 47 -11.96 -13.78 -5.76
CA MET A 47 -10.55 -14.08 -5.49
C MET A 47 -9.83 -12.83 -4.98
N ALA A 48 -8.78 -13.03 -4.19
CA ALA A 48 -7.86 -11.97 -3.77
C ALA A 48 -6.40 -12.47 -3.84
N MET A 49 -5.51 -11.63 -4.35
CA MET A 49 -4.09 -11.93 -4.49
C MET A 49 -3.29 -11.10 -3.49
N PHE A 50 -2.40 -11.75 -2.75
CA PHE A 50 -1.54 -11.13 -1.76
C PHE A 50 -0.07 -11.36 -2.07
N GLY A 51 0.78 -10.44 -1.70
CA GLY A 51 2.23 -10.51 -1.85
C GLY A 51 2.91 -9.40 -1.05
N LYS A 52 4.11 -9.01 -1.44
CA LYS A 52 4.88 -7.92 -0.80
C LYS A 52 4.90 -8.00 0.73
N ALA A 53 3.97 -7.29 1.40
CA ALA A 53 3.89 -7.28 2.86
C ALA A 53 3.64 -8.66 3.48
N LEU A 54 3.07 -9.61 2.75
CA LEU A 54 2.84 -10.98 3.22
C LEU A 54 4.16 -11.67 3.59
N GLY A 55 5.15 -11.59 2.71
CA GLY A 55 6.48 -12.18 2.95
C GLY A 55 7.48 -11.21 3.58
N ASN A 56 7.18 -9.90 3.55
CA ASN A 56 8.01 -8.82 4.12
C ASN A 56 9.50 -8.92 3.75
N GLY A 57 9.79 -9.18 2.47
CA GLY A 57 11.13 -9.33 1.92
C GLY A 57 11.43 -10.74 1.42
N TYR A 58 10.70 -11.75 1.89
CA TYR A 58 10.80 -13.11 1.35
C TYR A 58 9.86 -13.31 0.16
N ALA A 59 10.30 -14.16 -0.78
CA ALA A 59 9.56 -14.44 -2.00
C ALA A 59 8.37 -15.36 -1.72
N ILE A 60 7.20 -14.76 -1.52
CA ILE A 60 5.93 -15.49 -1.38
C ILE A 60 4.76 -14.64 -1.88
N THR A 61 3.84 -15.31 -2.53
CA THR A 61 2.52 -14.76 -2.88
C THR A 61 1.44 -15.76 -2.48
N ALA A 62 0.23 -15.28 -2.31
CA ALA A 62 -0.92 -16.13 -2.03
C ALA A 62 -2.12 -15.67 -2.86
N VAL A 63 -2.81 -16.64 -3.42
CA VAL A 63 -4.11 -16.45 -4.06
C VAL A 63 -5.14 -17.21 -3.24
N ILE A 64 -6.14 -16.50 -2.75
CA ILE A 64 -7.26 -17.08 -2.00
C ILE A 64 -8.57 -16.75 -2.71
N GLY A 65 -9.55 -17.61 -2.61
CA GLY A 65 -10.83 -17.39 -3.29
C GLY A 65 -11.91 -18.37 -2.89
N LYS A 66 -13.08 -18.20 -3.49
CA LYS A 66 -14.20 -19.13 -3.32
C LYS A 66 -13.83 -20.52 -3.83
N ARG A 67 -14.23 -21.57 -3.11
CA ARG A 67 -13.95 -22.96 -3.47
C ARG A 67 -14.32 -23.27 -4.93
N SER A 68 -15.51 -22.91 -5.35
CA SER A 68 -16.03 -23.15 -6.72
C SER A 68 -15.17 -22.57 -7.84
N ILE A 69 -14.31 -21.59 -7.53
CA ILE A 69 -13.38 -20.99 -8.49
C ILE A 69 -11.99 -21.60 -8.33
N MET A 70 -11.54 -21.78 -7.08
CA MET A 70 -10.20 -22.28 -6.79
C MET A 70 -10.02 -23.76 -7.14
N GLU A 71 -11.08 -24.56 -7.13
CA GLU A 71 -11.04 -25.97 -7.55
C GLU A 71 -10.54 -26.16 -8.99
N ASN A 72 -10.77 -25.18 -9.87
CA ASN A 72 -10.23 -25.23 -11.23
C ASN A 72 -8.69 -25.19 -11.27
N ALA A 73 -8.04 -24.70 -10.23
CA ALA A 73 -6.59 -24.68 -10.15
C ALA A 73 -5.98 -26.10 -10.07
N SER A 74 -6.72 -27.07 -9.53
CA SER A 74 -6.26 -28.46 -9.43
C SER A 74 -6.16 -29.17 -10.77
N THR A 75 -6.89 -28.71 -11.78
CA THR A 75 -6.91 -29.28 -13.14
C THR A 75 -6.00 -28.54 -14.13
N ASN A 76 -5.35 -27.47 -13.66
CA ASN A 76 -4.46 -26.66 -14.48
C ASN A 76 -3.01 -26.82 -14.03
N PHE A 77 -2.08 -26.67 -14.97
CA PHE A 77 -0.67 -26.65 -14.66
C PHE A 77 -0.31 -25.30 -14.01
N ILE A 78 -0.03 -25.33 -12.71
CA ILE A 78 0.46 -24.17 -11.95
C ILE A 78 1.79 -24.57 -11.32
N SER A 79 2.85 -23.87 -11.67
CA SER A 79 4.18 -24.15 -11.15
C SER A 79 5.00 -22.86 -11.05
N SER A 80 6.01 -22.88 -10.17
CA SER A 80 7.05 -21.87 -10.07
C SER A 80 8.31 -22.48 -9.48
N THR A 81 9.45 -21.83 -9.65
CA THR A 81 10.74 -22.30 -9.11
C THR A 81 10.71 -22.51 -7.60
N MET A 82 9.96 -21.67 -6.88
CA MET A 82 9.90 -21.69 -5.40
C MET A 82 8.62 -22.34 -4.86
N TRP A 83 7.94 -23.14 -5.66
CA TRP A 83 6.65 -23.73 -5.32
C TRP A 83 6.65 -24.54 -4.03
N THR A 84 7.70 -25.32 -3.79
CA THR A 84 7.83 -26.22 -2.63
C THR A 84 8.76 -25.69 -1.54
N GLU A 85 9.26 -24.46 -1.69
CA GLU A 85 10.17 -23.88 -0.72
C GLU A 85 9.43 -23.50 0.58
N ARG A 86 10.03 -23.84 1.73
CA ARG A 86 9.43 -23.57 3.04
C ARG A 86 9.77 -22.20 3.60
N ILE A 87 10.80 -21.53 3.11
CA ILE A 87 11.29 -20.24 3.65
C ILE A 87 10.18 -19.19 3.53
N GLY A 88 9.61 -19.03 2.33
CA GLY A 88 8.56 -18.05 2.09
C GLY A 88 7.32 -18.26 2.95
N THR A 89 6.85 -19.51 3.07
CA THR A 89 5.68 -19.86 3.90
C THR A 89 5.93 -19.62 5.38
N SER A 90 7.09 -20.02 5.90
CA SER A 90 7.47 -19.78 7.30
C SER A 90 7.57 -18.29 7.60
N ALA A 91 8.20 -17.52 6.71
CA ALA A 91 8.28 -16.07 6.82
C ALA A 91 6.90 -15.40 6.79
N ALA A 92 5.99 -15.87 5.93
CA ALA A 92 4.63 -15.34 5.85
C ALA A 92 3.84 -15.57 7.14
N ILE A 93 3.91 -16.78 7.71
CA ILE A 93 3.23 -17.12 8.97
C ILE A 93 3.71 -16.20 10.08
N GLU A 94 5.03 -16.09 10.26
CA GLU A 94 5.60 -15.25 11.32
C GLU A 94 5.29 -13.75 11.07
N CYS A 95 5.34 -13.31 9.82
CA CYS A 95 4.96 -11.94 9.46
C CYS A 95 3.51 -11.64 9.84
N LEU A 96 2.58 -12.57 9.60
CA LEU A 96 1.19 -12.42 9.99
C LEU A 96 1.03 -12.36 11.51
N ASN A 97 1.71 -13.24 12.26
CA ASN A 97 1.70 -13.24 13.73
C ASN A 97 2.16 -11.88 14.28
N VAL A 98 3.31 -11.38 13.78
CA VAL A 98 3.85 -10.09 14.20
C VAL A 98 2.90 -8.95 13.83
N MET A 99 2.35 -8.95 12.62
CA MET A 99 1.39 -7.92 12.18
C MET A 99 0.16 -7.88 13.08
N GLU A 100 -0.40 -9.03 13.43
CA GLU A 100 -1.59 -9.13 14.29
C GLU A 100 -1.30 -8.64 15.71
N ASN A 101 -0.22 -9.15 16.33
CA ASN A 101 0.20 -8.77 17.67
C ASN A 101 0.50 -7.26 17.79
N MET A 102 1.18 -6.68 16.80
CA MET A 102 1.51 -5.26 16.77
C MET A 102 0.35 -4.36 16.34
N LYS A 103 -0.69 -4.91 15.72
CA LYS A 103 -1.72 -4.17 14.98
C LYS A 103 -1.08 -3.20 13.97
N SER A 104 -0.11 -3.71 13.20
CA SER A 104 0.80 -2.92 12.35
C SER A 104 0.05 -2.01 11.39
N TRP A 105 -1.06 -2.47 10.78
CA TRP A 105 -1.90 -1.66 9.88
C TRP A 105 -2.46 -0.40 10.52
N GLN A 106 -2.73 -0.42 11.82
CA GLN A 106 -3.18 0.77 12.56
C GLN A 106 -2.02 1.74 12.75
N LYS A 107 -0.86 1.26 13.21
CA LYS A 107 0.33 2.09 13.43
C LYS A 107 0.79 2.79 12.16
N ILE A 108 0.95 2.04 11.06
CA ILE A 108 1.40 2.62 9.78
C ILE A 108 0.36 3.59 9.20
N SER A 109 -0.94 3.32 9.39
CA SER A 109 -1.99 4.26 8.98
C SER A 109 -1.96 5.56 9.77
N GLN A 110 -1.81 5.51 11.10
CA GLN A 110 -1.70 6.69 11.96
C GLN A 110 -0.47 7.53 11.61
N THR A 111 0.67 6.89 11.40
CA THR A 111 1.90 7.57 10.96
C THR A 111 1.71 8.26 9.61
N GLY A 112 1.06 7.60 8.67
CA GLY A 112 0.81 8.19 7.35
C GLY A 112 -0.21 9.32 7.37
N ILE A 113 -1.23 9.28 8.22
CA ILE A 113 -2.17 10.40 8.44
C ILE A 113 -1.39 11.61 8.96
N TRP A 114 -0.56 11.41 9.98
CA TRP A 114 0.28 12.47 10.51
C TRP A 114 1.19 13.07 9.43
N LEU A 115 1.84 12.25 8.61
CA LEU A 115 2.72 12.71 7.54
C LEU A 115 1.97 13.54 6.48
N LYS A 116 0.76 13.10 6.10
CA LYS A 116 -0.11 13.86 5.17
C LYS A 116 -0.40 15.27 5.70
N GLU A 117 -0.63 15.41 7.01
CA GLU A 117 -0.86 16.72 7.61
C GLU A 117 0.42 17.58 7.65
N GLN A 118 1.60 16.96 7.87
CA GLN A 118 2.86 17.71 7.79
C GLN A 118 3.10 18.23 6.37
N TRP A 119 2.90 17.41 5.34
CA TRP A 119 3.02 17.87 3.94
C TRP A 119 2.08 19.02 3.60
N LYS A 120 0.84 19.01 4.11
CA LYS A 120 -0.09 20.14 3.94
C LYS A 120 0.43 21.42 4.58
N LYS A 121 1.01 21.30 5.79
CA LYS A 121 1.60 22.46 6.51
C LYS A 121 2.78 23.04 5.74
N LEU A 122 3.71 22.19 5.30
CA LEU A 122 4.86 22.63 4.49
C LEU A 122 4.42 23.29 3.17
N ALA A 123 3.52 22.65 2.45
CA ALA A 123 3.01 23.22 1.20
C ALA A 123 2.32 24.57 1.42
N LYS A 124 1.60 24.75 2.53
CA LYS A 124 1.00 26.04 2.88
C LYS A 124 2.06 27.10 3.19
N LEU A 125 3.11 26.73 3.93
CA LEU A 125 4.23 27.61 4.28
C LEU A 125 4.91 28.16 3.03
N HIS A 126 5.20 27.28 2.07
CA HIS A 126 5.84 27.62 0.79
C HIS A 126 4.87 28.04 -0.32
N LYS A 127 3.58 28.24 -0.01
CA LYS A 127 2.54 28.64 -0.97
C LYS A 127 2.39 27.69 -2.17
N LEU A 128 2.74 26.41 -1.98
CA LEU A 128 2.65 25.39 -3.00
C LEU A 128 1.26 24.76 -3.05
N LYS A 129 0.76 24.50 -4.24
CA LYS A 129 -0.52 23.82 -4.45
C LYS A 129 -0.27 22.32 -4.65
N ILE A 130 -0.52 21.53 -3.61
CA ILE A 130 -0.45 20.08 -3.67
C ILE A 130 -1.82 19.43 -3.49
N GLU A 131 -1.94 18.20 -3.95
CA GLU A 131 -3.08 17.32 -3.67
C GLU A 131 -2.59 16.06 -2.97
N ILE A 132 -3.13 15.80 -1.79
CA ILE A 132 -2.81 14.61 -1.01
C ILE A 132 -3.63 13.43 -1.52
N GLN A 133 -2.97 12.32 -1.77
CA GLN A 133 -3.57 11.10 -2.30
C GLN A 133 -3.06 9.83 -1.57
N GLY A 134 -3.52 8.67 -2.03
CA GLY A 134 -3.08 7.36 -1.57
C GLY A 134 -3.70 6.91 -0.25
N LEU A 135 -3.48 5.64 0.07
CA LEU A 135 -3.83 5.06 1.36
C LEU A 135 -3.03 5.76 2.47
N ASP A 136 -3.56 5.73 3.70
CA ASP A 136 -2.84 6.32 4.83
C ASP A 136 -1.47 5.66 5.03
N ALA A 137 -1.38 4.34 4.88
CA ALA A 137 -0.12 3.61 4.95
C ALA A 137 0.78 3.77 3.71
N ILE A 138 0.29 4.35 2.63
CA ILE A 138 1.04 4.68 1.41
C ILE A 138 0.64 6.08 0.97
N PRO A 139 0.93 7.10 1.79
CA PRO A 139 0.60 8.47 1.45
C PRO A 139 1.43 8.96 0.27
N ASN A 140 0.82 9.77 -0.56
CA ASN A 140 1.53 10.54 -1.59
C ASN A 140 0.89 11.90 -1.78
N PHE A 141 1.64 12.81 -2.37
CA PHE A 141 1.11 14.07 -2.86
C PHE A 141 1.56 14.31 -4.30
N ILE A 142 0.80 15.12 -5.01
CA ILE A 142 1.16 15.60 -6.34
C ILE A 142 1.07 17.13 -6.36
N PHE A 143 1.97 17.77 -7.09
CA PHE A 143 1.86 19.21 -7.35
C PHE A 143 0.76 19.46 -8.39
N LYS A 144 -0.09 20.42 -8.13
CA LYS A 144 -1.10 20.91 -9.11
C LYS A 144 -0.42 21.83 -10.12
N SER A 145 0.44 21.28 -10.95
CA SER A 145 1.24 21.95 -11.96
C SER A 145 1.45 21.05 -13.17
N GLN A 146 1.62 21.63 -14.34
CA GLN A 146 2.02 20.89 -15.55
C GLN A 146 3.42 20.23 -15.36
N ASN A 147 4.29 20.85 -14.58
CA ASN A 147 5.65 20.40 -14.30
C ASN A 147 5.75 19.44 -13.09
N HIS A 148 4.65 18.80 -12.67
CA HIS A 148 4.61 17.97 -11.47
C HIS A 148 5.68 16.86 -11.44
N ASN A 149 6.03 16.27 -12.60
CA ASN A 149 7.06 15.25 -12.70
C ASN A 149 8.47 15.83 -12.48
N SER A 150 8.74 17.03 -13.01
CA SER A 150 10.02 17.71 -12.80
C SER A 150 10.23 18.07 -11.31
N TYR A 151 9.19 18.55 -10.64
CA TYR A 151 9.24 18.82 -9.20
C TYR A 151 9.46 17.54 -8.39
N LYS A 152 8.80 16.45 -8.77
CA LYS A 152 9.04 15.14 -8.13
C LYS A 152 10.51 14.70 -8.30
N THR A 153 11.07 14.86 -9.50
CA THR A 153 12.47 14.52 -9.77
C THR A 153 13.42 15.38 -8.93
N LEU A 154 13.19 16.69 -8.89
CA LEU A 154 13.97 17.63 -8.07
C LEU A 154 13.97 17.21 -6.59
N ILE A 155 12.80 16.99 -6.01
CA ILE A 155 12.69 16.54 -4.61
C ILE A 155 13.50 15.25 -4.39
N THR A 156 13.37 14.29 -5.28
CA THR A 156 14.07 13.00 -5.15
C THR A 156 15.60 13.21 -5.20
N GLN A 157 16.09 14.04 -6.11
CA GLN A 157 17.52 14.35 -6.23
C GLN A 157 18.06 15.10 -5.01
N GLU A 158 17.35 16.13 -4.54
CA GLU A 158 17.81 16.94 -3.42
C GLU A 158 17.80 16.14 -2.10
N LEU A 159 16.79 15.32 -1.87
CA LEU A 159 16.74 14.44 -0.72
C LEU A 159 17.82 13.35 -0.77
N LEU A 160 18.12 12.82 -1.97
CA LEU A 160 19.19 11.83 -2.13
C LEU A 160 20.56 12.39 -1.78
N LYS A 161 20.85 13.68 -2.10
CA LYS A 161 22.09 14.38 -1.67
C LYS A 161 22.21 14.45 -0.14
N LYS A 162 21.11 14.27 0.59
CA LYS A 162 21.06 14.23 2.06
C LYS A 162 20.98 12.81 2.62
N ASN A 163 21.32 11.80 1.81
CA ASN A 163 21.22 10.37 2.15
C ASN A 163 19.79 9.94 2.52
N LEU A 164 18.79 10.60 1.96
CA LEU A 164 17.39 10.25 2.11
C LEU A 164 16.85 9.69 0.80
N LEU A 165 16.65 8.36 0.76
CA LEU A 165 15.97 7.71 -0.36
C LEU A 165 14.46 7.94 -0.22
N ALA A 166 14.00 9.12 -0.59
CA ALA A 166 12.63 9.56 -0.43
C ALA A 166 12.14 10.35 -1.65
N THR A 167 10.84 10.48 -1.77
CA THR A 167 10.18 11.20 -2.85
C THR A 167 8.83 11.75 -2.33
N ASN A 168 7.93 12.13 -3.23
CA ASN A 168 6.56 12.55 -2.92
C ASN A 168 5.63 11.39 -2.48
N LYS A 169 6.13 10.17 -2.39
CA LYS A 169 5.38 8.97 -1.97
C LYS A 169 6.21 8.15 -0.99
N ILE A 170 5.60 7.75 0.11
CA ILE A 170 6.27 6.94 1.14
C ILE A 170 5.45 5.69 1.44
N PHE A 171 6.11 4.54 1.44
CA PHE A 171 5.56 3.30 1.98
C PHE A 171 5.89 3.25 3.47
N ILE A 172 4.89 3.55 4.29
CA ILE A 172 5.09 3.61 5.74
C ILE A 172 5.38 2.21 6.29
N SER A 173 6.43 2.14 7.09
CA SER A 173 6.85 0.97 7.86
C SER A 173 6.67 1.24 9.35
N VAL A 174 6.57 0.20 10.15
CA VAL A 174 6.54 0.30 11.64
C VAL A 174 7.84 0.88 12.21
N LEU A 175 8.91 0.89 11.44
CA LEU A 175 10.20 1.49 11.80
C LEU A 175 10.27 3.01 11.54
N HIS A 176 9.32 3.56 10.80
CA HIS A 176 9.22 5.01 10.59
C HIS A 176 8.75 5.67 11.90
N ASN A 177 9.71 6.12 12.69
CA ASN A 177 9.47 6.87 13.91
C ASN A 177 9.42 8.40 13.65
N LYS A 178 8.98 9.16 14.64
CA LYS A 178 8.89 10.63 14.53
C LYS A 178 10.22 11.28 14.20
N LYS A 179 11.35 10.79 14.74
CA LYS A 179 12.69 11.33 14.51
C LYS A 179 13.09 11.22 13.04
N ASN A 180 12.93 10.03 12.45
CA ASN A 180 13.29 9.78 11.06
C ASN A 180 12.42 10.59 10.11
N LEU A 181 11.12 10.65 10.37
CA LEU A 181 10.19 11.42 9.54
C LEU A 181 10.37 12.93 9.71
N GLN A 182 10.74 13.39 10.92
CA GLN A 182 11.06 14.81 11.12
C GLN A 182 12.32 15.23 10.35
N ASN A 183 13.37 14.38 10.34
CA ASN A 183 14.55 14.64 9.52
C ASN A 183 14.19 14.77 8.03
N TYR A 184 13.38 13.84 7.51
CA TYR A 184 12.85 13.93 6.15
C TYR A 184 12.08 15.23 5.90
N LEU A 185 11.21 15.64 6.82
CA LEU A 185 10.42 16.87 6.69
C LEU A 185 11.30 18.12 6.73
N ASN A 186 12.33 18.15 7.57
CA ASN A 186 13.27 19.26 7.65
C ASN A 186 14.06 19.44 6.34
N GLU A 187 14.47 18.34 5.71
CA GLU A 187 15.13 18.44 4.40
C GLU A 187 14.12 18.76 3.29
N MET A 188 12.89 18.27 3.36
CA MET A 188 11.83 18.64 2.43
C MET A 188 11.50 20.13 2.48
N ASP A 189 11.51 20.72 3.68
CA ASP A 189 11.30 22.16 3.91
C ASP A 189 12.29 23.05 3.16
N LYS A 190 13.54 22.57 3.01
CA LYS A 190 14.60 23.29 2.26
C LYS A 190 14.44 23.15 0.74
N VAL A 191 13.71 22.17 0.28
CA VAL A 191 13.51 21.87 -1.16
C VAL A 191 12.25 22.54 -1.69
N PHE A 192 11.25 22.78 -0.83
CA PHE A 192 10.00 23.46 -1.18
C PHE A 192 10.20 24.97 -1.31
#